data_19e4192f86baedbe293d845efa0f297a
#
_entry.id   19e4192f86baedbe293d845efa0f297a
#
_cell.length_a   1.000
_cell.length_b   1.000
_cell.length_c   1.000
_cell.angle_alpha   90.00
_cell.angle_beta   90.00
_cell.angle_gamma   90.00
#
_symmetry.space_group_name_H-M   'P 1'
#
loop_
_entity.id
_entity.type
_entity.pdbx_description
1 polymer ?
#
loop_
_entity_poly.entity_id
_entity_poly.type
_entity_poly.pdbx_seq_one_letter_code
_entity_poly.pdbx_strand_id
1 'polypeptide(L)'
;MRLQLPDWRQRVAKRLSLIVICYLFAWFDRINVSFAKFHMQSDLELSNTAYGLGVALFVVGYVAFEVPGNLFLYRVGPRKWIARILISWGIATACMVFVRTEMQFYLARFIIGATEAGFAPGVLYYLSTWFPAQHRGRVSGLLFLALAFSGVLGAPLSGFILGHFDGVAGIAAWRWIFLIGGLPCVLLGIVVLFRLDDHVEDAKWLTPEEKVLLRSKLDADAKKAESHSLLGAVKSPAFLMLAFVYFLVQIASYGMNFWMPQLIRSSGLHDPSTIGLLTAVPYLFGGIGMLVVGKLGDRSGNRRITFAACMLLTMAGFLGAGIFAHSPVLLIMSLVLIGTGMLTTIPTFWTMPPKVLTGVGAAGGIALINSIGQLGGIVSPLMVGRIVDLTGSTTPALYTIVAVCLLCAALAIWAFPSHLIANDI
;
A
#
# COMPACT_ATOMS: atom_id res chain seq x y z
N MET A 1 25.59 -32.94 9.94
CA MET A 1 24.97 -33.31 8.66
C MET A 1 24.21 -32.09 8.16
N ARG A 2 24.78 -31.28 7.25
CA ARG A 2 24.10 -30.13 6.64
C ARG A 2 23.13 -30.71 5.61
N LEU A 3 21.85 -30.83 5.97
CA LEU A 3 20.81 -31.09 4.99
C LEU A 3 20.83 -29.93 3.99
N GLN A 4 21.36 -30.20 2.81
CA GLN A 4 21.16 -29.35 1.63
C GLN A 4 19.66 -29.36 1.34
N LEU A 5 19.01 -28.20 1.53
CA LEU A 5 17.58 -28.03 1.30
C LEU A 5 17.34 -27.13 0.08
N PRO A 6 17.64 -27.56 -1.15
CA PRO A 6 17.37 -26.74 -2.35
C PRO A 6 15.87 -26.69 -2.68
N ASP A 7 15.13 -27.80 -2.47
CA ASP A 7 13.78 -27.96 -3.03
C ASP A 7 12.65 -27.30 -2.24
N TRP A 8 12.69 -27.31 -0.90
CA TRP A 8 11.59 -26.72 -0.13
C TRP A 8 11.46 -25.19 -0.35
N ARG A 9 12.59 -24.49 -0.51
CA ARG A 9 12.61 -23.04 -0.76
C ARG A 9 11.94 -22.69 -2.08
N GLN A 10 12.16 -23.48 -3.14
CA GLN A 10 11.49 -23.29 -4.43
C GLN A 10 10.00 -23.58 -4.35
N ARG A 11 9.60 -24.62 -3.59
CA ARG A 11 8.20 -24.99 -3.40
C ARG A 11 7.44 -23.95 -2.58
N VAL A 12 8.05 -23.40 -1.52
CA VAL A 12 7.50 -22.26 -0.76
C VAL A 12 7.44 -21.01 -1.62
N ALA A 13 8.47 -20.73 -2.43
CA ALA A 13 8.49 -19.59 -3.33
C ALA A 13 7.34 -19.64 -4.37
N LYS A 14 6.96 -20.82 -4.87
CA LYS A 14 5.80 -20.99 -5.76
C LYS A 14 4.47 -20.64 -5.06
N ARG A 15 4.35 -20.86 -3.74
CA ARG A 15 3.17 -20.46 -2.97
C ARG A 15 3.18 -18.99 -2.64
N LEU A 16 4.36 -18.44 -2.37
CA LEU A 16 4.56 -17.02 -2.18
C LEU A 16 4.19 -16.21 -3.43
N SER A 17 4.46 -16.72 -4.64
CA SER A 17 4.11 -16.02 -5.89
C SER A 17 2.61 -15.75 -6.00
N LEU A 18 1.75 -16.68 -5.56
CA LEU A 18 0.30 -16.47 -5.54
C LEU A 18 -0.07 -15.30 -4.60
N ILE A 19 0.52 -15.24 -3.41
CA ILE A 19 0.29 -14.15 -2.46
C ILE A 19 0.79 -12.80 -3.02
N VAL A 20 1.96 -12.79 -3.67
CA VAL A 20 2.50 -11.60 -4.34
C VAL A 20 1.58 -11.12 -5.45
N ILE A 21 1.02 -12.03 -6.26
CA ILE A 21 0.04 -11.71 -7.30
C ILE A 21 -1.23 -11.11 -6.67
N CYS A 22 -1.78 -11.73 -5.61
CA CYS A 22 -2.92 -11.17 -4.89
C CYS A 22 -2.63 -9.75 -4.36
N TYR A 23 -1.43 -9.54 -3.84
CA TYR A 23 -1.00 -8.24 -3.30
C TYR A 23 -0.82 -7.20 -4.41
N LEU A 24 -0.35 -7.62 -5.60
CA LEU A 24 -0.24 -6.77 -6.79
C LEU A 24 -1.63 -6.28 -7.23
N PHE A 25 -2.63 -7.17 -7.29
CA PHE A 25 -4.00 -6.80 -7.65
C PHE A 25 -4.65 -5.90 -6.60
N ALA A 26 -4.32 -6.07 -5.31
CA ALA A 26 -4.78 -5.18 -4.25
C ALA A 26 -4.33 -3.73 -4.47
N TRP A 27 -3.07 -3.54 -4.83
CA TRP A 27 -2.54 -2.21 -5.13
C TRP A 27 -3.01 -1.67 -6.47
N PHE A 28 -3.22 -2.55 -7.46
CA PHE A 28 -3.80 -2.17 -8.75
C PHE A 28 -5.19 -1.55 -8.58
N ASP A 29 -6.06 -2.18 -7.79
CA ASP A 29 -7.41 -1.68 -7.52
C ASP A 29 -7.41 -0.30 -6.84
N ARG A 30 -6.47 -0.07 -5.92
CA ARG A 30 -6.31 1.24 -5.27
C ARG A 30 -5.89 2.34 -6.24
N ILE A 31 -5.08 2.03 -7.26
CA ILE A 31 -4.63 3.00 -8.28
C ILE A 31 -5.73 3.26 -9.32
N ASN A 32 -6.55 2.27 -9.65
CA ASN A 32 -7.59 2.32 -10.67
C ASN A 32 -8.52 3.52 -10.55
N VAL A 33 -8.96 3.85 -9.34
CA VAL A 33 -9.90 4.95 -9.09
C VAL A 33 -9.32 6.31 -9.48
N SER A 34 -7.99 6.48 -9.46
CA SER A 34 -7.35 7.73 -9.88
C SER A 34 -7.43 7.95 -11.39
N PHE A 35 -7.42 6.88 -12.17
CA PHE A 35 -7.65 6.92 -13.61
C PHE A 35 -9.14 7.04 -13.94
N ALA A 36 -9.99 6.27 -13.27
CA ALA A 36 -11.44 6.34 -13.45
C ALA A 36 -11.97 7.76 -13.23
N LYS A 37 -11.34 8.57 -12.38
CA LYS A 37 -11.71 9.94 -12.06
C LYS A 37 -12.03 10.78 -13.31
N PHE A 38 -11.26 10.65 -14.39
CA PHE A 38 -11.39 11.53 -15.56
C PHE A 38 -12.78 11.48 -16.22
N HIS A 39 -13.33 10.29 -16.41
CA HIS A 39 -14.64 10.10 -17.01
C HIS A 39 -15.75 10.00 -15.95
N MET A 40 -15.45 9.41 -14.81
CA MET A 40 -16.39 9.23 -13.71
C MET A 40 -16.87 10.58 -13.14
N GLN A 41 -15.99 11.61 -13.06
CA GLN A 41 -16.40 12.92 -12.57
C GLN A 41 -17.45 13.57 -13.48
N SER A 42 -17.29 13.46 -14.81
CA SER A 42 -18.29 13.98 -15.75
C SER A 42 -19.58 13.16 -15.74
N ASP A 43 -19.47 11.82 -15.71
CA ASP A 43 -20.64 10.93 -15.76
C ASP A 43 -21.51 10.97 -14.51
N LEU A 44 -20.91 11.23 -13.34
CA LEU A 44 -21.58 11.26 -12.04
C LEU A 44 -21.70 12.69 -11.47
N GLU A 45 -21.30 13.71 -12.24
CA GLU A 45 -21.29 15.13 -11.85
C GLU A 45 -20.56 15.41 -10.53
N LEU A 46 -19.44 14.71 -10.31
CA LEU A 46 -18.67 14.79 -9.05
C LEU A 46 -17.75 16.01 -9.03
N SER A 47 -17.81 16.80 -7.95
CA SER A 47 -16.77 17.79 -7.62
C SER A 47 -15.47 17.07 -7.20
N ASN A 48 -14.35 17.81 -7.13
CA ASN A 48 -13.10 17.23 -6.61
C ASN A 48 -13.21 16.88 -5.11
N THR A 49 -13.98 17.66 -4.36
CA THR A 49 -14.30 17.35 -2.95
C THR A 49 -15.13 16.06 -2.85
N ALA A 50 -16.15 15.88 -3.70
CA ALA A 50 -16.96 14.66 -3.74
C ALA A 50 -16.13 13.44 -4.11
N TYR A 51 -15.25 13.54 -5.10
CA TYR A 51 -14.28 12.50 -5.43
C TYR A 51 -13.37 12.18 -4.22
N GLY A 52 -12.79 13.22 -3.59
CA GLY A 52 -11.96 13.07 -2.39
C GLY A 52 -12.69 12.39 -1.24
N LEU A 53 -13.99 12.70 -1.04
CA LEU A 53 -14.82 12.03 -0.03
C LEU A 53 -15.03 10.56 -0.35
N GLY A 54 -15.27 10.18 -1.60
CA GLY A 54 -15.37 8.78 -2.00
C GLY A 54 -14.09 8.00 -1.72
N VAL A 55 -12.91 8.61 -1.99
CA VAL A 55 -11.62 8.01 -1.63
C VAL A 55 -11.46 7.89 -0.12
N ALA A 56 -11.85 8.90 0.65
CA ALA A 56 -11.81 8.89 2.11
C ALA A 56 -12.74 7.82 2.71
N LEU A 57 -13.94 7.64 2.16
CA LEU A 57 -14.91 6.64 2.64
C LEU A 57 -14.42 5.21 2.45
N PHE A 58 -13.60 4.94 1.41
CA PHE A 58 -12.89 3.68 1.32
C PHE A 58 -12.00 3.45 2.55
N VAL A 59 -11.23 4.46 2.96
CA VAL A 59 -10.35 4.34 4.15
C VAL A 59 -11.16 4.21 5.43
N VAL A 60 -12.28 4.91 5.55
CA VAL A 60 -13.20 4.77 6.70
C VAL A 60 -13.71 3.33 6.80
N GLY A 61 -14.20 2.76 5.69
CA GLY A 61 -14.62 1.36 5.64
C GLY A 61 -13.48 0.40 6.00
N TYR A 62 -12.29 0.64 5.44
CA TYR A 62 -11.10 -0.18 5.72
C TYR A 62 -10.74 -0.17 7.22
N VAL A 63 -10.57 1.00 7.84
CA VAL A 63 -10.19 1.14 9.25
C VAL A 63 -11.26 0.59 10.19
N ALA A 64 -12.55 0.84 9.90
CA ALA A 64 -13.66 0.36 10.72
C ALA A 64 -13.73 -1.18 10.80
N PHE A 65 -13.37 -1.88 9.72
CA PHE A 65 -13.44 -3.33 9.63
C PHE A 65 -12.08 -4.04 9.78
N GLU A 66 -10.95 -3.31 9.86
CA GLU A 66 -9.62 -3.90 10.00
C GLU A 66 -9.47 -4.69 11.31
N VAL A 67 -9.83 -4.10 12.43
CA VAL A 67 -9.69 -4.76 13.75
C VAL A 67 -10.66 -5.92 13.91
N PRO A 68 -11.99 -5.77 13.66
CA PRO A 68 -12.91 -6.91 13.69
C PRO A 68 -12.48 -8.03 12.72
N GLY A 69 -12.03 -7.65 11.53
CA GLY A 69 -11.59 -8.59 10.51
C GLY A 69 -10.41 -9.44 10.96
N ASN A 70 -9.42 -8.84 11.62
CA ASN A 70 -8.27 -9.57 12.12
C ASN A 70 -8.62 -10.54 13.25
N LEU A 71 -9.64 -10.26 14.07
CA LEU A 71 -10.13 -11.22 15.07
C LEU A 71 -10.76 -12.46 14.43
N PHE A 72 -11.48 -12.29 13.31
CA PHE A 72 -12.02 -13.41 12.56
C PHE A 72 -10.95 -14.24 11.85
N LEU A 73 -9.87 -13.61 11.37
CA LEU A 73 -8.73 -14.29 10.77
C LEU A 73 -8.18 -15.41 11.67
N TYR A 74 -7.99 -15.15 12.96
CA TYR A 74 -7.47 -16.14 13.91
C TYR A 74 -8.43 -17.33 14.13
N ARG A 75 -9.74 -17.14 13.95
CA ARG A 75 -10.75 -18.19 14.12
C ARG A 75 -10.96 -19.03 12.87
N VAL A 76 -10.91 -18.42 11.70
CA VAL A 76 -11.28 -19.06 10.43
C VAL A 76 -10.08 -19.62 9.68
N GLY A 77 -8.87 -19.14 10.01
CA GLY A 77 -7.62 -19.45 9.30
C GLY A 77 -7.35 -18.51 8.12
N PRO A 78 -6.04 -18.31 7.79
CA PRO A 78 -5.62 -17.33 6.79
C PRO A 78 -6.09 -17.67 5.37
N ARG A 79 -6.12 -18.94 4.97
CA ARG A 79 -6.57 -19.37 3.64
C ARG A 79 -8.00 -18.92 3.34
N LYS A 80 -8.93 -19.31 4.20
CA LYS A 80 -10.35 -18.99 4.02
C LYS A 80 -10.59 -17.50 4.16
N TRP A 81 -9.85 -16.84 5.08
CA TRP A 81 -9.99 -15.41 5.33
C TRP A 81 -9.50 -14.57 4.15
N ILE A 82 -8.30 -14.82 3.62
CA ILE A 82 -7.75 -14.14 2.44
C ILE A 82 -8.63 -14.38 1.22
N ALA A 83 -9.09 -15.61 1.00
CA ALA A 83 -9.98 -15.93 -0.10
C ALA A 83 -11.32 -15.19 0.00
N ARG A 84 -11.94 -15.15 1.19
CA ARG A 84 -13.17 -14.39 1.42
C ARG A 84 -12.97 -12.90 1.09
N ILE A 85 -11.86 -12.29 1.55
CA ILE A 85 -11.54 -10.91 1.25
C ILE A 85 -11.46 -10.70 -0.26
N LEU A 86 -10.64 -11.48 -0.97
CA LEU A 86 -10.45 -11.35 -2.41
C LEU A 86 -11.77 -11.49 -3.19
N ILE A 87 -12.62 -12.46 -2.83
CA ILE A 87 -13.91 -12.68 -3.49
C ILE A 87 -14.86 -11.52 -3.19
N SER A 88 -15.07 -11.17 -1.92
CA SER A 88 -16.04 -10.13 -1.55
C SER A 88 -15.63 -8.75 -2.05
N TRP A 89 -14.36 -8.42 -1.93
CA TRP A 89 -13.79 -7.19 -2.45
C TRP A 89 -13.82 -7.14 -3.99
N GLY A 90 -13.40 -8.22 -4.68
CA GLY A 90 -13.44 -8.28 -6.14
C GLY A 90 -14.86 -8.11 -6.69
N ILE A 91 -15.88 -8.71 -6.04
CA ILE A 91 -17.29 -8.50 -6.39
C ILE A 91 -17.69 -7.04 -6.14
N ALA A 92 -17.36 -6.47 -4.98
CA ALA A 92 -17.68 -5.08 -4.66
C ALA A 92 -17.05 -4.10 -5.66
N THR A 93 -15.78 -4.33 -6.07
CA THR A 93 -15.10 -3.56 -7.10
C THR A 93 -15.78 -3.71 -8.46
N ALA A 94 -16.12 -4.92 -8.88
CA ALA A 94 -16.84 -5.16 -10.15
C ALA A 94 -18.22 -4.48 -10.15
N CYS A 95 -18.91 -4.43 -9.00
CA CYS A 95 -20.20 -3.75 -8.86
C CYS A 95 -20.13 -2.23 -9.07
N MET A 96 -18.95 -1.61 -9.09
CA MET A 96 -18.79 -0.22 -9.49
C MET A 96 -19.35 0.08 -10.89
N VAL A 97 -19.46 -0.92 -11.76
CA VAL A 97 -20.09 -0.79 -13.08
C VAL A 97 -21.54 -0.28 -13.03
N PHE A 98 -22.24 -0.56 -11.94
CA PHE A 98 -23.64 -0.18 -11.74
C PHE A 98 -23.83 1.19 -11.10
N VAL A 99 -22.75 1.84 -10.67
CA VAL A 99 -22.79 3.15 -10.02
C VAL A 99 -23.24 4.22 -11.03
N ARG A 100 -24.27 4.99 -10.65
CA ARG A 100 -24.89 6.05 -11.47
C ARG A 100 -25.07 7.38 -10.75
N THR A 101 -24.88 7.39 -9.41
CA THR A 101 -25.05 8.59 -8.59
C THR A 101 -23.88 8.74 -7.61
N GLU A 102 -23.67 9.97 -7.14
CA GLU A 102 -22.68 10.30 -6.12
C GLU A 102 -22.86 9.44 -4.85
N MET A 103 -24.10 9.27 -4.37
CA MET A 103 -24.37 8.47 -3.17
C MET A 103 -24.02 6.98 -3.37
N GLN A 104 -24.30 6.43 -4.57
CA GLN A 104 -23.91 5.06 -4.90
C GLN A 104 -22.38 4.92 -4.96
N PHE A 105 -21.67 5.93 -5.46
CA PHE A 105 -20.20 5.97 -5.44
C PHE A 105 -19.67 5.92 -4.01
N TYR A 106 -20.22 6.74 -3.10
CA TYR A 106 -19.83 6.75 -1.69
C TYR A 106 -20.05 5.40 -1.01
N LEU A 107 -21.23 4.82 -1.19
CA LEU A 107 -21.58 3.52 -0.63
C LEU A 107 -20.67 2.41 -1.18
N ALA A 108 -20.44 2.38 -2.49
CA ALA A 108 -19.56 1.40 -3.13
C ALA A 108 -18.12 1.53 -2.60
N ARG A 109 -17.58 2.74 -2.48
CA ARG A 109 -16.24 2.97 -1.94
C ARG A 109 -16.12 2.51 -0.49
N PHE A 110 -17.12 2.79 0.34
CA PHE A 110 -17.16 2.28 1.72
C PHE A 110 -17.19 0.75 1.78
N ILE A 111 -18.02 0.10 0.96
CA ILE A 111 -18.15 -1.37 0.91
C ILE A 111 -16.83 -1.99 0.42
N ILE A 112 -16.18 -1.43 -0.62
CA ILE A 112 -14.89 -1.90 -1.11
C ILE A 112 -13.86 -1.84 0.01
N GLY A 113 -13.76 -0.71 0.74
CA GLY A 113 -12.86 -0.58 1.89
C GLY A 113 -13.15 -1.59 3.01
N ALA A 114 -14.42 -1.76 3.37
CA ALA A 114 -14.85 -2.70 4.42
C ALA A 114 -14.55 -4.17 4.03
N THR A 115 -14.71 -4.53 2.76
CA THR A 115 -14.45 -5.89 2.28
C THR A 115 -12.97 -6.19 2.07
N GLU A 116 -12.14 -5.18 1.74
CA GLU A 116 -10.68 -5.30 1.63
C GLU A 116 -9.99 -5.32 3.01
N ALA A 117 -10.67 -4.81 4.04
CA ALA A 117 -10.12 -4.70 5.39
C ALA A 117 -9.54 -6.02 5.91
N GLY A 118 -8.36 -5.96 6.49
CA GLY A 118 -7.66 -7.13 7.01
C GLY A 118 -6.85 -7.92 5.98
N PHE A 119 -6.80 -7.52 4.69
CA PHE A 119 -6.01 -8.21 3.68
C PHE A 119 -4.51 -8.15 3.97
N ALA A 120 -3.95 -6.95 4.13
CA ALA A 120 -2.52 -6.78 4.38
C ALA A 120 -2.06 -7.45 5.70
N PRO A 121 -2.73 -7.24 6.86
CA PRO A 121 -2.40 -7.98 8.08
C PRO A 121 -2.60 -9.49 7.93
N GLY A 122 -3.64 -9.94 7.19
CA GLY A 122 -3.89 -11.35 6.92
C GLY A 122 -2.76 -12.02 6.13
N VAL A 123 -2.26 -11.33 5.11
CA VAL A 123 -1.08 -11.77 4.34
C VAL A 123 0.17 -11.81 5.22
N LEU A 124 0.44 -10.77 6.01
CA LEU A 124 1.60 -10.75 6.91
C LEU A 124 1.51 -11.86 7.98
N TYR A 125 0.31 -12.11 8.52
CA TYR A 125 0.08 -13.22 9.42
C TYR A 125 0.35 -14.56 8.73
N TYR A 126 -0.20 -14.80 7.54
CA TYR A 126 0.09 -16.00 6.74
C TYR A 126 1.59 -16.20 6.52
N LEU A 127 2.30 -15.14 6.14
CA LEU A 127 3.76 -15.23 5.97
C LEU A 127 4.48 -15.56 7.29
N SER A 128 3.98 -15.10 8.42
CA SER A 128 4.58 -15.40 9.72
C SER A 128 4.41 -16.86 10.15
N THR A 129 3.38 -17.55 9.64
CA THR A 129 3.16 -18.99 9.90
C THR A 129 3.98 -19.91 8.97
N TRP A 130 4.54 -19.36 7.88
CA TRP A 130 5.33 -20.12 6.91
C TRP A 130 6.82 -19.76 6.88
N PHE A 131 7.20 -18.57 7.35
CA PHE A 131 8.58 -18.10 7.28
C PHE A 131 9.14 -17.80 8.67
N PRO A 132 10.29 -18.43 9.04
CA PRO A 132 11.05 -18.05 10.23
C PRO A 132 11.45 -16.58 10.21
N ALA A 133 11.59 -15.95 11.39
CA ALA A 133 11.83 -14.51 11.58
C ALA A 133 12.97 -13.96 10.72
N GLN A 134 14.07 -14.72 10.61
CA GLN A 134 15.23 -14.34 9.78
C GLN A 134 14.96 -14.20 8.27
N HIS A 135 13.83 -14.72 7.76
CA HIS A 135 13.44 -14.66 6.35
C HIS A 135 12.26 -13.71 6.09
N ARG A 136 11.52 -13.32 7.13
CA ARG A 136 10.31 -12.47 7.00
C ARG A 136 10.61 -11.12 6.37
N GLY A 137 11.73 -10.47 6.73
CA GLY A 137 12.12 -9.19 6.15
C GLY A 137 12.29 -9.24 4.63
N ARG A 138 12.94 -10.31 4.11
CA ARG A 138 13.12 -10.50 2.66
C ARG A 138 11.79 -10.74 1.95
N VAL A 139 10.90 -11.51 2.55
CA VAL A 139 9.59 -11.83 1.98
C VAL A 139 8.68 -10.61 2.00
N SER A 140 8.65 -9.85 3.10
CA SER A 140 7.92 -8.59 3.18
C SER A 140 8.44 -7.55 2.16
N GLY A 141 9.75 -7.53 1.91
CA GLY A 141 10.35 -6.69 0.86
C GLY A 141 9.80 -6.99 -0.54
N LEU A 142 9.49 -8.27 -0.85
CA LEU A 142 8.84 -8.65 -2.11
C LEU A 142 7.39 -8.12 -2.19
N LEU A 143 6.67 -8.08 -1.07
CA LEU A 143 5.33 -7.49 -1.04
C LEU A 143 5.37 -5.97 -1.30
N PHE A 144 6.36 -5.27 -0.74
CA PHE A 144 6.52 -3.84 -1.05
C PHE A 144 6.90 -3.60 -2.51
N LEU A 145 7.69 -4.47 -3.13
CA LEU A 145 7.96 -4.40 -4.56
C LEU A 145 6.70 -4.60 -5.41
N ALA A 146 5.74 -5.42 -4.96
CA ALA A 146 4.47 -5.59 -5.66
C ALA A 146 3.70 -4.25 -5.76
N LEU A 147 3.84 -3.34 -4.80
CA LEU A 147 3.31 -1.98 -4.88
C LEU A 147 3.90 -1.21 -6.08
N ALA A 148 5.21 -1.23 -6.27
CA ALA A 148 5.85 -0.58 -7.41
C ALA A 148 5.41 -1.24 -8.73
N PHE A 149 5.41 -2.57 -8.80
CA PHE A 149 4.96 -3.31 -9.98
C PHE A 149 3.49 -3.08 -10.32
N SER A 150 2.62 -2.92 -9.31
CA SER A 150 1.20 -2.61 -9.55
C SER A 150 1.03 -1.25 -10.25
N GLY A 151 1.85 -0.25 -9.90
CA GLY A 151 1.86 1.04 -10.58
C GLY A 151 2.45 0.96 -11.99
N VAL A 152 3.57 0.22 -12.16
CA VAL A 152 4.23 0.04 -13.46
C VAL A 152 3.33 -0.67 -14.48
N LEU A 153 2.56 -1.67 -14.05
CA LEU A 153 1.68 -2.45 -14.93
C LEU A 153 0.26 -1.86 -14.97
N GLY A 154 -0.25 -1.44 -13.81
CA GLY A 154 -1.63 -1.01 -13.65
C GLY A 154 -1.92 0.35 -14.29
N ALA A 155 -0.98 1.30 -14.22
CA ALA A 155 -1.19 2.61 -14.80
C ALA A 155 -1.30 2.56 -16.34
N PRO A 156 -0.40 1.89 -17.08
CA PRO A 156 -0.55 1.71 -18.52
C PRO A 156 -1.82 0.95 -18.90
N LEU A 157 -2.17 -0.12 -18.14
CA LEU A 157 -3.39 -0.88 -18.38
C LEU A 157 -4.64 0.00 -18.21
N SER A 158 -4.70 0.79 -17.13
CA SER A 158 -5.82 1.71 -16.91
C SER A 158 -5.92 2.78 -17.98
N GLY A 159 -4.77 3.35 -18.40
CA GLY A 159 -4.71 4.31 -19.51
C GLY A 159 -5.17 3.71 -20.84
N PHE A 160 -4.74 2.48 -21.15
CA PHE A 160 -5.17 1.74 -22.34
C PHE A 160 -6.68 1.48 -22.34
N ILE A 161 -7.24 1.04 -21.20
CA ILE A 161 -8.69 0.81 -21.07
C ILE A 161 -9.45 2.11 -21.32
N LEU A 162 -9.03 3.23 -20.71
CA LEU A 162 -9.68 4.53 -20.91
C LEU A 162 -9.62 5.02 -22.34
N GLY A 163 -8.52 4.73 -23.05
CA GLY A 163 -8.34 5.17 -24.44
C GLY A 163 -9.10 4.33 -25.47
N HIS A 164 -9.46 3.07 -25.16
CA HIS A 164 -9.93 2.13 -26.17
C HIS A 164 -11.27 1.46 -25.85
N PHE A 165 -11.75 1.50 -24.61
CA PHE A 165 -12.94 0.77 -24.18
C PHE A 165 -14.19 1.64 -24.03
N ASP A 166 -14.11 2.91 -24.39
CA ASP A 166 -15.28 3.80 -24.27
C ASP A 166 -16.38 3.39 -25.25
N GLY A 167 -17.60 3.23 -24.72
CA GLY A 167 -18.74 2.76 -25.50
C GLY A 167 -18.74 1.26 -25.85
N VAL A 168 -17.68 0.51 -25.53
CA VAL A 168 -17.66 -0.94 -25.75
C VAL A 168 -18.77 -1.62 -24.94
N ALA A 169 -19.61 -2.39 -25.59
CA ALA A 169 -20.84 -3.01 -25.01
C ALA A 169 -21.79 -1.98 -24.35
N GLY A 170 -21.78 -0.72 -24.79
CA GLY A 170 -22.60 0.35 -24.22
C GLY A 170 -22.17 0.79 -22.80
N ILE A 171 -20.94 0.46 -22.40
CA ILE A 171 -20.39 0.73 -21.07
C ILE A 171 -19.30 1.81 -21.19
N ALA A 172 -19.33 2.82 -20.31
CA ALA A 172 -18.29 3.85 -20.24
C ALA A 172 -16.92 3.27 -19.85
N ALA A 173 -15.84 3.79 -20.42
CA ALA A 173 -14.48 3.26 -20.25
C ALA A 173 -14.05 3.08 -18.77
N TRP A 174 -14.39 4.06 -17.90
CA TRP A 174 -14.03 3.99 -16.48
C TRP A 174 -14.64 2.80 -15.73
N ARG A 175 -15.79 2.29 -16.17
CA ARG A 175 -16.46 1.12 -15.59
C ARG A 175 -15.73 -0.16 -15.92
N TRP A 176 -15.11 -0.24 -17.09
CA TRP A 176 -14.25 -1.35 -17.49
C TRP A 176 -13.02 -1.49 -16.60
N ILE A 177 -12.47 -0.38 -16.11
CA ILE A 177 -11.34 -0.41 -15.16
C ILE A 177 -11.70 -1.24 -13.92
N PHE A 178 -12.89 -1.03 -13.36
CA PHE A 178 -13.35 -1.76 -12.17
C PHE A 178 -13.73 -3.22 -12.47
N LEU A 179 -14.29 -3.50 -13.64
CA LEU A 179 -14.55 -4.88 -14.05
C LEU A 179 -13.25 -5.69 -14.24
N ILE A 180 -12.30 -5.12 -14.97
CA ILE A 180 -11.00 -5.76 -15.24
C ILE A 180 -10.13 -5.81 -13.98
N GLY A 181 -10.30 -4.89 -13.03
CA GLY A 181 -9.64 -4.92 -11.73
C GLY A 181 -10.27 -5.93 -10.77
N GLY A 182 -11.60 -5.97 -10.68
CA GLY A 182 -12.33 -6.78 -9.69
C GLY A 182 -12.44 -8.26 -10.04
N LEU A 183 -12.76 -8.61 -11.29
CA LEU A 183 -12.97 -10.00 -11.67
C LEU A 183 -11.75 -10.92 -11.44
N PRO A 184 -10.51 -10.52 -11.77
CA PRO A 184 -9.33 -11.32 -11.44
C PRO A 184 -9.16 -11.54 -9.94
N CYS A 185 -9.56 -10.58 -9.09
CA CYS A 185 -9.51 -10.75 -7.62
C CYS A 185 -10.44 -11.87 -7.16
N VAL A 186 -11.65 -11.97 -7.74
CA VAL A 186 -12.58 -13.07 -7.47
C VAL A 186 -11.96 -14.41 -7.86
N LEU A 187 -11.38 -14.50 -9.06
CA LEU A 187 -10.70 -15.71 -9.54
C LEU A 187 -9.52 -16.09 -8.65
N LEU A 188 -8.69 -15.10 -8.27
CA LEU A 188 -7.58 -15.32 -7.36
C LEU A 188 -8.06 -15.79 -5.98
N GLY A 189 -9.16 -15.27 -5.47
CA GLY A 189 -9.77 -15.72 -4.22
C GLY A 189 -10.18 -17.18 -4.29
N ILE A 190 -10.77 -17.61 -5.39
CA ILE A 190 -11.11 -19.03 -5.66
C ILE A 190 -9.82 -19.88 -5.71
N VAL A 191 -8.81 -19.44 -6.45
CA VAL A 191 -7.51 -20.15 -6.51
C VAL A 191 -6.87 -20.27 -5.13
N VAL A 192 -6.92 -19.21 -4.31
CA VAL A 192 -6.41 -19.21 -2.93
C VAL A 192 -7.08 -20.30 -2.08
N LEU A 193 -8.42 -20.47 -2.18
CA LEU A 193 -9.15 -21.52 -1.46
C LEU A 193 -8.62 -22.92 -1.75
N PHE A 194 -8.18 -23.20 -2.98
CA PHE A 194 -7.75 -24.54 -3.39
C PHE A 194 -6.22 -24.73 -3.34
N ARG A 195 -5.42 -23.67 -3.32
CA ARG A 195 -3.96 -23.76 -3.47
C ARG A 195 -3.16 -23.40 -2.22
N LEU A 196 -3.73 -22.63 -1.29
CA LEU A 196 -3.05 -22.32 -0.02
C LEU A 196 -3.38 -23.39 1.03
N ASP A 197 -2.44 -23.62 1.92
CA ASP A 197 -2.59 -24.46 3.09
C ASP A 197 -2.56 -23.56 4.34
N ASP A 198 -3.39 -23.81 5.35
CA ASP A 198 -3.45 -23.00 6.56
C ASP A 198 -2.24 -23.27 7.49
N HIS A 199 -1.83 -24.54 7.61
CA HIS A 199 -0.76 -24.97 8.49
C HIS A 199 0.30 -25.78 7.75
N VAL A 200 1.52 -25.80 8.31
CA VAL A 200 2.65 -26.58 7.78
C VAL A 200 2.31 -28.08 7.74
N GLU A 201 1.52 -28.54 8.70
CA GLU A 201 1.08 -29.91 8.82
C GLU A 201 0.20 -30.38 7.64
N ASP A 202 -0.62 -29.48 7.11
CA ASP A 202 -1.55 -29.75 6.01
C ASP A 202 -0.86 -29.78 4.65
N ALA A 203 0.36 -29.27 4.55
CA ALA A 203 1.12 -29.15 3.31
C ALA A 203 1.53 -30.50 2.73
N LYS A 204 0.76 -31.03 1.76
CA LYS A 204 1.05 -32.31 1.08
C LYS A 204 2.32 -32.27 0.22
N TRP A 205 2.86 -31.09 -0.03
CA TRP A 205 4.04 -30.84 -0.86
C TRP A 205 5.35 -30.76 -0.04
N LEU A 206 5.28 -30.83 1.30
CA LEU A 206 6.44 -30.96 2.19
C LEU A 206 6.62 -32.39 2.64
N THR A 207 7.88 -32.83 2.77
CA THR A 207 8.18 -34.14 3.38
C THR A 207 7.97 -34.07 4.90
N PRO A 208 7.76 -35.23 5.58
CA PRO A 208 7.64 -35.25 7.05
C PRO A 208 8.82 -34.57 7.76
N GLU A 209 10.05 -34.78 7.28
CA GLU A 209 11.27 -34.22 7.86
C GLU A 209 11.31 -32.69 7.68
N GLU A 210 10.88 -32.19 6.51
CA GLU A 210 10.79 -30.75 6.22
C GLU A 210 9.74 -30.06 7.12
N LYS A 211 8.60 -30.73 7.37
CA LYS A 211 7.56 -30.21 8.30
C LYS A 211 8.11 -30.09 9.71
N VAL A 212 8.77 -31.11 10.24
CA VAL A 212 9.38 -31.09 11.58
C VAL A 212 10.42 -29.98 11.68
N LEU A 213 11.30 -29.84 10.68
CA LEU A 213 12.34 -28.82 10.69
C LEU A 213 11.75 -27.40 10.62
N LEU A 214 10.74 -27.20 9.77
CA LEU A 214 10.09 -25.88 9.66
C LEU A 214 9.35 -25.53 10.96
N ARG A 215 8.61 -26.47 11.53
CA ARG A 215 7.88 -26.29 12.78
C ARG A 215 8.81 -25.96 13.94
N SER A 216 9.92 -26.68 14.09
CA SER A 216 10.89 -26.42 15.16
C SER A 216 11.48 -25.01 15.10
N LYS A 217 11.70 -24.45 13.88
CA LYS A 217 12.16 -23.06 13.71
C LYS A 217 11.09 -22.05 14.07
N LEU A 218 9.84 -22.29 13.66
CA LEU A 218 8.72 -21.40 13.97
C LEU A 218 8.43 -21.37 15.48
N ASP A 219 8.48 -22.53 16.14
CA ASP A 219 8.27 -22.63 17.60
C ASP A 219 9.42 -21.97 18.39
N ALA A 220 10.65 -22.04 17.90
CA ALA A 220 11.79 -21.34 18.50
C ALA A 220 11.63 -19.81 18.42
N ASP A 221 11.07 -19.30 17.33
CA ASP A 221 10.76 -17.87 17.16
C ASP A 221 9.62 -17.44 18.09
N ALA A 222 8.57 -18.26 18.24
CA ALA A 222 7.44 -17.99 19.10
C ALA A 222 7.84 -17.89 20.60
N LYS A 223 8.77 -18.74 21.06
CA LYS A 223 9.29 -18.73 22.44
C LYS A 223 10.13 -17.49 22.77
N LYS A 224 10.74 -16.84 21.79
CA LYS A 224 11.53 -15.62 21.98
C LYS A 224 10.68 -14.35 22.14
N ALA A 225 9.39 -14.42 21.85
CA ALA A 225 8.47 -13.30 21.99
C ALA A 225 8.03 -13.15 23.44
N GLU A 226 8.81 -12.42 24.27
CA GLU A 226 8.45 -12.10 25.66
C GLU A 226 7.22 -11.20 25.76
N SER A 227 6.45 -11.39 26.84
CA SER A 227 5.17 -10.70 27.07
C SER A 227 5.38 -9.31 27.69
N HIS A 228 5.33 -8.26 26.88
CA HIS A 228 5.12 -6.90 27.38
C HIS A 228 3.68 -6.44 27.12
N SER A 229 3.13 -5.67 28.07
CA SER A 229 1.75 -5.16 28.01
C SER A 229 1.56 -4.21 26.83
N LEU A 230 0.53 -4.45 26.01
CA LEU A 230 0.12 -3.57 24.91
C LEU A 230 -0.17 -2.14 25.40
N LEU A 231 -0.83 -1.98 26.54
CA LEU A 231 -1.21 -0.70 27.14
C LEU A 231 0.01 0.17 27.51
N GLY A 232 1.11 -0.44 27.95
CA GLY A 232 2.34 0.30 28.23
C GLY A 232 3.04 0.80 26.97
N ALA A 233 3.05 -0.01 25.91
CA ALA A 233 3.64 0.36 24.63
C ALA A 233 2.91 1.53 23.96
N VAL A 234 1.58 1.53 23.96
CA VAL A 234 0.72 2.54 23.30
C VAL A 234 0.82 3.92 23.97
N LYS A 235 1.13 3.99 25.26
CA LYS A 235 1.28 5.25 25.99
C LYS A 235 2.70 5.87 25.86
N SER A 236 3.64 5.17 25.24
CA SER A 236 5.00 5.67 25.11
C SER A 236 5.06 6.85 24.13
N PRO A 237 5.85 7.91 24.42
CA PRO A 237 6.06 9.02 23.48
C PRO A 237 6.60 8.56 22.13
N ALA A 238 7.40 7.51 22.12
CA ALA A 238 7.95 6.92 20.90
C ALA A 238 6.88 6.30 20.01
N PHE A 239 5.89 5.62 20.61
CA PHE A 239 4.73 5.09 19.86
C PHE A 239 3.92 6.22 19.21
N LEU A 240 3.57 7.25 20.00
CA LEU A 240 2.79 8.39 19.51
C LEU A 240 3.51 9.10 18.37
N MET A 241 4.83 9.25 18.49
CA MET A 241 5.67 9.86 17.46
C MET A 241 5.68 9.01 16.17
N LEU A 242 5.87 7.69 16.27
CA LEU A 242 5.83 6.78 15.12
C LEU A 242 4.46 6.82 14.45
N ALA A 243 3.37 6.79 15.21
CA ALA A 243 2.02 6.85 14.68
C ALA A 243 1.76 8.18 13.95
N PHE A 244 2.20 9.30 14.52
CA PHE A 244 2.04 10.61 13.91
C PHE A 244 2.91 10.78 12.65
N VAL A 245 4.16 10.34 12.68
CA VAL A 245 5.03 10.35 11.50
C VAL A 245 4.43 9.50 10.39
N TYR A 246 3.90 8.30 10.69
CA TYR A 246 3.27 7.46 9.68
C TYR A 246 1.98 8.08 9.12
N PHE A 247 1.21 8.79 9.94
CA PHE A 247 0.08 9.58 9.48
C PHE A 247 0.49 10.64 8.46
N LEU A 248 1.58 11.39 8.71
CA LEU A 248 2.12 12.37 7.77
C LEU A 248 2.62 11.71 6.47
N VAL A 249 3.31 10.58 6.57
CA VAL A 249 3.74 9.77 5.42
C VAL A 249 2.53 9.38 4.56
N GLN A 250 1.44 8.95 5.18
CA GLN A 250 0.25 8.55 4.46
C GLN A 250 -0.45 9.73 3.78
N ILE A 251 -0.42 10.94 4.35
CA ILE A 251 -0.92 12.15 3.65
C ILE A 251 -0.20 12.33 2.32
N ALA A 252 1.14 12.25 2.31
CA ALA A 252 1.93 12.40 1.09
C ALA A 252 1.70 11.24 0.10
N SER A 253 1.60 10.00 0.62
CA SER A 253 1.36 8.79 -0.20
C SER A 253 0.02 8.83 -0.93
N TYR A 254 -1.06 9.17 -0.23
CA TYR A 254 -2.39 9.30 -0.83
C TYR A 254 -2.47 10.48 -1.79
N GLY A 255 -1.79 11.61 -1.49
CA GLY A 255 -1.65 12.73 -2.41
C GLY A 255 -0.99 12.32 -3.73
N MET A 256 0.08 11.52 -3.68
CA MET A 256 0.72 10.97 -4.88
C MET A 256 -0.24 10.03 -5.63
N ASN A 257 -0.74 8.99 -4.97
CA ASN A 257 -1.43 7.89 -5.65
C ASN A 257 -2.74 8.30 -6.33
N PHE A 258 -3.51 9.21 -5.71
CA PHE A 258 -4.83 9.56 -6.22
C PHE A 258 -4.86 10.79 -7.13
N TRP A 259 -3.77 11.57 -7.20
CA TRP A 259 -3.73 12.80 -7.98
C TRP A 259 -2.69 12.80 -9.09
N MET A 260 -1.75 11.82 -9.12
CA MET A 260 -0.68 11.78 -10.11
C MET A 260 -1.18 11.79 -11.56
N PRO A 261 -2.16 10.97 -12.00
CA PRO A 261 -2.65 11.03 -13.36
C PRO A 261 -3.30 12.38 -13.70
N GLN A 262 -3.97 13.02 -12.71
CA GLN A 262 -4.57 14.34 -12.87
C GLN A 262 -3.49 15.42 -13.08
N LEU A 263 -2.36 15.35 -12.35
CA LEU A 263 -1.24 16.27 -12.52
C LEU A 263 -0.66 16.17 -13.94
N ILE A 264 -0.47 14.94 -14.44
CA ILE A 264 0.03 14.70 -15.79
C ILE A 264 -0.96 15.27 -16.84
N ARG A 265 -2.27 15.04 -16.65
CA ARG A 265 -3.30 15.59 -17.53
C ARG A 265 -3.30 17.11 -17.53
N SER A 266 -3.17 17.75 -16.37
CA SER A 266 -3.18 19.21 -16.25
C SER A 266 -1.96 19.90 -16.87
N SER A 267 -0.88 19.16 -17.18
CA SER A 267 0.30 19.68 -17.89
C SER A 267 0.09 19.83 -19.42
N GLY A 268 -1.11 19.52 -19.93
CA GLY A 268 -1.45 19.62 -21.34
C GLY A 268 -1.48 18.30 -22.11
N LEU A 269 -1.30 17.16 -21.41
CA LEU A 269 -1.41 15.83 -21.99
C LEU A 269 -2.84 15.31 -21.82
N HIS A 270 -3.50 14.94 -22.91
CA HIS A 270 -4.92 14.55 -22.89
C HIS A 270 -5.16 13.08 -23.24
N ASP A 271 -4.21 12.43 -23.94
CA ASP A 271 -4.35 11.02 -24.30
C ASP A 271 -4.22 10.11 -23.07
N PRO A 272 -5.27 9.33 -22.72
CA PRO A 272 -5.25 8.47 -21.53
C PRO A 272 -4.16 7.40 -21.55
N SER A 273 -3.82 6.85 -22.72
CA SER A 273 -2.78 5.83 -22.86
C SER A 273 -1.40 6.42 -22.54
N THR A 274 -1.11 7.62 -23.06
CA THR A 274 0.12 8.36 -22.74
C THR A 274 0.20 8.71 -21.25
N ILE A 275 -0.89 9.19 -20.64
CA ILE A 275 -0.96 9.48 -19.20
C ILE A 275 -0.67 8.21 -18.40
N GLY A 276 -1.23 7.07 -18.80
CA GLY A 276 -0.97 5.77 -18.17
C GLY A 276 0.50 5.37 -18.20
N LEU A 277 1.14 5.46 -19.38
CA LEU A 277 2.56 5.16 -19.56
C LEU A 277 3.45 6.10 -18.73
N LEU A 278 3.18 7.40 -18.74
CA LEU A 278 3.95 8.37 -17.96
C LEU A 278 3.74 8.22 -16.45
N THR A 279 2.56 7.81 -16.02
CA THR A 279 2.29 7.48 -14.60
C THR A 279 3.11 6.27 -14.13
N ALA A 280 3.42 5.32 -15.00
CA ALA A 280 4.25 4.16 -14.65
C ALA A 280 5.71 4.54 -14.33
N VAL A 281 6.23 5.61 -14.91
CA VAL A 281 7.64 6.03 -14.76
C VAL A 281 8.02 6.30 -13.30
N PRO A 282 7.31 7.12 -12.52
CA PRO A 282 7.56 7.32 -11.10
C PRO A 282 7.55 6.01 -10.28
N TYR A 283 6.65 5.08 -10.58
CA TYR A 283 6.60 3.79 -9.90
C TYR A 283 7.80 2.90 -10.25
N LEU A 284 8.26 2.91 -11.49
CA LEU A 284 9.44 2.18 -11.93
C LEU A 284 10.69 2.68 -11.18
N PHE A 285 10.92 3.99 -11.17
CA PHE A 285 12.06 4.57 -10.44
C PHE A 285 11.92 4.40 -8.93
N GLY A 286 10.70 4.43 -8.40
CA GLY A 286 10.42 4.10 -7.01
C GLY A 286 10.78 2.66 -6.66
N GLY A 287 10.46 1.70 -7.51
CA GLY A 287 10.87 0.30 -7.35
C GLY A 287 12.38 0.11 -7.37
N ILE A 288 13.08 0.78 -8.29
CA ILE A 288 14.55 0.82 -8.33
C ILE A 288 15.10 1.45 -7.05
N GLY A 289 14.52 2.59 -6.63
CA GLY A 289 14.87 3.29 -5.39
C GLY A 289 14.77 2.39 -4.16
N MET A 290 13.69 1.60 -4.04
CA MET A 290 13.53 0.62 -2.93
C MET A 290 14.72 -0.34 -2.84
N LEU A 291 15.21 -0.85 -3.97
CA LEU A 291 16.33 -1.79 -4.00
C LEU A 291 17.67 -1.11 -3.66
N VAL A 292 17.88 0.11 -4.16
CA VAL A 292 19.12 0.88 -3.96
C VAL A 292 19.19 1.41 -2.53
N VAL A 293 18.12 2.10 -2.09
CA VAL A 293 18.09 2.72 -0.75
C VAL A 293 18.03 1.66 0.35
N GLY A 294 17.36 0.52 0.11
CA GLY A 294 17.41 -0.62 1.04
C GLY A 294 18.84 -1.07 1.30
N LYS A 295 19.64 -1.27 0.25
CA LYS A 295 21.07 -1.65 0.38
C LYS A 295 21.93 -0.56 1.03
N LEU A 296 21.69 0.71 0.70
CA LEU A 296 22.42 1.84 1.29
C LEU A 296 22.05 2.05 2.76
N GLY A 297 20.78 1.92 3.10
CA GLY A 297 20.29 2.02 4.48
C GLY A 297 20.87 0.93 5.40
N ASP A 298 21.01 -0.31 4.86
CA ASP A 298 21.65 -1.40 5.59
C ASP A 298 23.15 -1.14 5.81
N ARG A 299 23.82 -0.45 4.88
CA ARG A 299 25.26 -0.08 5.02
C ARG A 299 25.49 1.12 5.93
N SER A 300 24.60 2.12 5.88
CA SER A 300 24.76 3.36 6.65
C SER A 300 24.48 3.17 8.14
N GLY A 301 23.73 2.12 8.50
CA GLY A 301 23.30 1.85 9.89
C GLY A 301 22.33 2.88 10.47
N ASN A 302 22.13 4.03 9.81
CA ASN A 302 21.30 5.13 10.33
C ASN A 302 20.00 5.28 9.54
N ARG A 303 19.00 4.48 9.93
CA ARG A 303 17.68 4.46 9.26
C ARG A 303 16.90 5.77 9.38
N ARG A 304 17.16 6.55 10.43
CA ARG A 304 16.56 7.86 10.64
C ARG A 304 16.98 8.86 9.55
N ILE A 305 18.27 8.92 9.24
CA ILE A 305 18.79 9.81 8.19
C ILE A 305 18.31 9.33 6.83
N THR A 306 18.31 8.02 6.58
CA THR A 306 17.77 7.44 5.33
C THR A 306 16.30 7.80 5.13
N PHE A 307 15.47 7.67 6.17
CA PHE A 307 14.07 8.05 6.13
C PHE A 307 13.88 9.55 5.86
N ALA A 308 14.59 10.40 6.58
CA ALA A 308 14.53 11.85 6.38
C ALA A 308 14.96 12.26 4.97
N ALA A 309 16.02 11.66 4.42
CA ALA A 309 16.48 11.91 3.06
C ALA A 309 15.42 11.51 2.02
N CYS A 310 14.74 10.37 2.21
CA CYS A 310 13.64 9.95 1.34
C CYS A 310 12.47 10.94 1.41
N MET A 311 12.12 11.44 2.59
CA MET A 311 11.06 12.45 2.74
C MET A 311 11.44 13.81 2.14
N LEU A 312 12.69 14.24 2.25
CA LEU A 312 13.20 15.45 1.59
C LEU A 312 13.22 15.31 0.06
N LEU A 313 13.55 14.12 -0.44
CA LEU A 313 13.44 13.83 -1.88
C LEU A 313 11.99 13.91 -2.36
N THR A 314 11.05 13.35 -1.60
CA THR A 314 9.61 13.44 -1.86
C THR A 314 9.14 14.90 -1.84
N MET A 315 9.58 15.67 -0.85
CA MET A 315 9.30 17.09 -0.71
C MET A 315 9.79 17.88 -1.94
N ALA A 316 11.04 17.66 -2.36
CA ALA A 316 11.61 18.31 -3.54
C ALA A 316 10.80 17.98 -4.80
N GLY A 317 10.34 16.74 -4.92
CA GLY A 317 9.46 16.32 -6.02
C GLY A 317 8.11 17.04 -6.00
N PHE A 318 7.42 17.13 -4.86
CA PHE A 318 6.15 17.88 -4.76
C PHE A 318 6.33 19.37 -5.01
N LEU A 319 7.41 19.96 -4.52
CA LEU A 319 7.76 21.35 -4.81
C LEU A 319 7.99 21.58 -6.30
N GLY A 320 8.79 20.71 -6.94
CA GLY A 320 9.02 20.76 -8.38
C GLY A 320 7.73 20.56 -9.19
N ALA A 321 6.87 19.62 -8.80
CA ALA A 321 5.58 19.40 -9.46
C ALA A 321 4.66 20.65 -9.39
N GLY A 322 4.72 21.41 -8.29
CA GLY A 322 3.99 22.67 -8.16
C GLY A 322 4.56 23.79 -9.03
N ILE A 323 5.90 23.90 -9.12
CA ILE A 323 6.60 24.91 -9.91
C ILE A 323 6.47 24.62 -11.41
N PHE A 324 6.62 23.37 -11.80
CA PHE A 324 6.68 22.94 -13.20
C PHE A 324 5.37 22.30 -13.71
N ALA A 325 4.24 22.66 -13.10
CA ALA A 325 2.92 22.08 -13.40
C ALA A 325 2.54 22.12 -14.88
N HIS A 326 3.01 23.12 -15.64
CA HIS A 326 2.71 23.33 -17.07
C HIS A 326 3.79 22.79 -18.02
N SER A 327 4.87 22.21 -17.52
CA SER A 327 5.93 21.59 -18.33
C SER A 327 5.90 20.07 -18.18
N PRO A 328 5.38 19.32 -19.17
CA PRO A 328 5.24 17.86 -19.03
C PRO A 328 6.54 17.16 -18.63
N VAL A 329 7.67 17.52 -19.25
CA VAL A 329 8.97 16.88 -18.98
C VAL A 329 9.42 17.15 -17.54
N LEU A 330 9.44 18.43 -17.10
CA LEU A 330 9.89 18.79 -15.76
C LEU A 330 8.92 18.28 -14.67
N LEU A 331 7.62 18.22 -14.99
CA LEU A 331 6.63 17.61 -14.12
C LEU A 331 6.91 16.11 -13.94
N ILE A 332 7.15 15.35 -15.01
CA ILE A 332 7.49 13.92 -14.91
C ILE A 332 8.77 13.70 -14.12
N MET A 333 9.80 14.51 -14.33
CA MET A 333 11.02 14.45 -13.51
C MET A 333 10.70 14.68 -12.01
N SER A 334 9.84 15.64 -11.71
CA SER A 334 9.38 15.91 -10.34
C SER A 334 8.59 14.74 -9.75
N LEU A 335 7.71 14.12 -10.55
CA LEU A 335 6.96 12.94 -10.15
C LEU A 335 7.87 11.71 -9.93
N VAL A 336 8.97 11.58 -10.68
CA VAL A 336 10.00 10.56 -10.44
C VAL A 336 10.65 10.76 -9.07
N LEU A 337 10.96 12.00 -8.68
CA LEU A 337 11.48 12.28 -7.33
C LEU A 337 10.46 11.89 -6.25
N ILE A 338 9.17 12.23 -6.45
CA ILE A 338 8.09 11.83 -5.54
C ILE A 338 8.03 10.30 -5.44
N GLY A 339 7.94 9.61 -6.58
CA GLY A 339 7.83 8.14 -6.63
C GLY A 339 9.02 7.46 -5.96
N THR A 340 10.25 7.91 -6.27
CA THR A 340 11.47 7.36 -5.67
C THR A 340 11.51 7.60 -4.17
N GLY A 341 11.26 8.82 -3.72
CA GLY A 341 11.26 9.18 -2.30
C GLY A 341 10.16 8.44 -1.54
N MET A 342 8.92 8.49 -2.03
CA MET A 342 7.76 7.95 -1.33
C MET A 342 7.77 6.43 -1.22
N LEU A 343 8.06 5.72 -2.33
CA LEU A 343 8.08 4.25 -2.32
C LEU A 343 9.23 3.70 -1.48
N THR A 344 10.34 4.44 -1.33
CA THR A 344 11.44 4.05 -0.43
C THR A 344 11.17 4.43 1.03
N THR A 345 10.40 5.47 1.29
CA THR A 345 10.03 5.91 2.65
C THR A 345 9.24 4.83 3.40
N ILE A 346 8.26 4.20 2.75
CA ILE A 346 7.35 3.23 3.39
C ILE A 346 8.12 2.03 3.97
N PRO A 347 8.91 1.25 3.19
CA PRO A 347 9.66 0.13 3.75
C PRO A 347 10.71 0.58 4.77
N THR A 348 11.34 1.74 4.58
CA THR A 348 12.30 2.30 5.55
C THR A 348 11.62 2.61 6.88
N PHE A 349 10.42 3.20 6.86
CA PHE A 349 9.62 3.44 8.07
C PHE A 349 9.35 2.14 8.83
N TRP A 350 8.88 1.09 8.14
CA TRP A 350 8.50 -0.17 8.78
C TRP A 350 9.67 -0.96 9.39
N THR A 351 10.90 -0.49 9.20
CA THR A 351 12.05 -1.04 9.94
C THR A 351 12.22 -0.43 11.34
N MET A 352 11.56 0.68 11.66
CA MET A 352 11.72 1.41 12.92
C MET A 352 10.81 0.92 14.05
N PRO A 353 9.48 0.70 13.84
CA PRO A 353 8.59 0.26 14.91
C PRO A 353 9.03 -0.99 15.67
N PRO A 354 9.57 -2.06 15.03
CA PRO A 354 10.02 -3.25 15.74
C PRO A 354 11.22 -3.01 16.68
N LYS A 355 11.98 -1.93 16.51
CA LYS A 355 13.09 -1.57 17.40
C LYS A 355 12.63 -0.82 18.66
N VAL A 356 11.49 -0.16 18.56
CA VAL A 356 10.90 0.63 19.65
C VAL A 356 9.86 -0.18 20.41
N LEU A 357 9.12 -1.03 19.71
CA LEU A 357 8.05 -1.86 20.25
C LEU A 357 8.54 -3.30 20.37
N THR A 358 8.70 -3.80 21.59
CA THR A 358 9.16 -5.15 21.86
C THR A 358 8.08 -6.03 22.50
N GLY A 359 8.20 -7.35 22.39
CA GLY A 359 7.31 -8.31 23.00
C GLY A 359 5.95 -8.48 22.29
N VAL A 360 4.98 -9.09 22.98
CA VAL A 360 3.63 -9.36 22.46
C VAL A 360 2.87 -8.07 22.14
N GLY A 361 3.14 -6.98 22.87
CA GLY A 361 2.59 -5.65 22.60
C GLY A 361 3.06 -5.03 21.28
N ALA A 362 4.18 -5.49 20.71
CA ALA A 362 4.72 -4.96 19.46
C ALA A 362 3.76 -5.19 18.26
N ALA A 363 3.17 -6.37 18.14
CA ALA A 363 2.24 -6.68 17.05
C ALA A 363 1.00 -5.78 17.08
N GLY A 364 0.41 -5.61 18.28
CA GLY A 364 -0.72 -4.70 18.46
C GLY A 364 -0.34 -3.23 18.26
N GLY A 365 0.84 -2.82 18.73
CA GLY A 365 1.36 -1.47 18.52
C GLY A 365 1.62 -1.17 17.04
N ILE A 366 2.20 -2.10 16.29
CA ILE A 366 2.40 -1.98 14.84
C ILE A 366 1.06 -1.86 14.11
N ALA A 367 0.06 -2.67 14.48
CA ALA A 367 -1.27 -2.59 13.91
C ALA A 367 -1.93 -1.22 14.18
N LEU A 368 -1.81 -0.70 15.41
CA LEU A 368 -2.34 0.63 15.76
C LEU A 368 -1.62 1.76 15.03
N ILE A 369 -0.29 1.70 14.85
CA ILE A 369 0.46 2.66 14.02
C ILE A 369 -0.09 2.64 12.60
N ASN A 370 -0.34 1.44 12.04
CA ASN A 370 -0.92 1.33 10.70
C ASN A 370 -2.30 1.98 10.64
N SER A 371 -3.20 1.63 11.55
CA SER A 371 -4.58 2.17 11.57
C SER A 371 -4.60 3.70 11.74
N ILE A 372 -3.78 4.26 12.66
CA ILE A 372 -3.64 5.72 12.83
C ILE A 372 -3.05 6.35 11.55
N GLY A 373 -2.04 5.73 10.97
CA GLY A 373 -1.45 6.20 9.71
C GLY A 373 -2.47 6.26 8.58
N GLN A 374 -3.32 5.23 8.43
CA GLN A 374 -4.36 5.20 7.41
C GLN A 374 -5.34 6.39 7.49
N LEU A 375 -5.50 7.04 8.65
CA LEU A 375 -6.29 8.28 8.76
C LEU A 375 -5.75 9.40 7.86
N GLY A 376 -4.45 9.40 7.52
CA GLY A 376 -3.87 10.28 6.51
C GLY A 376 -4.52 10.10 5.13
N GLY A 377 -5.00 8.90 4.82
CA GLY A 377 -5.76 8.60 3.62
C GLY A 377 -7.20 9.15 3.62
N ILE A 378 -7.71 9.59 4.78
CA ILE A 378 -8.96 10.37 4.85
C ILE A 378 -8.65 11.84 4.62
N VAL A 379 -7.64 12.35 5.33
CA VAL A 379 -7.30 13.78 5.31
C VAL A 379 -6.80 14.22 3.94
N SER A 380 -5.88 13.47 3.33
CA SER A 380 -5.22 13.90 2.09
C SER A 380 -6.18 14.08 0.91
N PRO A 381 -7.03 13.10 0.53
CA PRO A 381 -7.93 13.26 -0.61
C PRO A 381 -8.97 14.36 -0.41
N LEU A 382 -9.51 14.49 0.81
CA LEU A 382 -10.45 15.56 1.16
C LEU A 382 -9.80 16.94 1.08
N MET A 383 -8.61 17.07 1.63
CA MET A 383 -7.83 18.31 1.62
C MET A 383 -7.52 18.74 0.19
N VAL A 384 -6.96 17.83 -0.62
CA VAL A 384 -6.62 18.15 -2.01
C VAL A 384 -7.87 18.46 -2.82
N GLY A 385 -8.93 17.65 -2.70
CA GLY A 385 -10.19 17.88 -3.41
C GLY A 385 -10.79 19.25 -3.11
N ARG A 386 -10.86 19.63 -1.83
CA ARG A 386 -11.39 20.93 -1.40
C ARG A 386 -10.52 22.10 -1.86
N ILE A 387 -9.19 21.98 -1.79
CA ILE A 387 -8.29 23.03 -2.29
C ILE A 387 -8.47 23.23 -3.78
N VAL A 388 -8.60 22.15 -4.56
CA VAL A 388 -8.82 22.24 -6.01
C VAL A 388 -10.15 22.90 -6.33
N ASP A 389 -11.23 22.57 -5.63
CA ASP A 389 -12.55 23.19 -5.84
C ASP A 389 -12.55 24.69 -5.49
N LEU A 390 -11.80 25.09 -4.45
CA LEU A 390 -11.72 26.49 -4.02
C LEU A 390 -10.79 27.36 -4.89
N THR A 391 -9.72 26.76 -5.44
CA THR A 391 -8.65 27.52 -6.12
C THR A 391 -8.63 27.31 -7.64
N GLY A 392 -9.33 26.29 -8.14
CA GLY A 392 -9.26 25.85 -9.54
C GLY A 392 -7.92 25.19 -9.90
N SER A 393 -7.01 24.97 -8.95
CA SER A 393 -5.66 24.48 -9.19
C SER A 393 -5.23 23.42 -8.18
N THR A 394 -4.41 22.45 -8.63
CA THR A 394 -3.77 21.47 -7.76
C THR A 394 -2.53 22.02 -7.05
N THR A 395 -1.92 23.08 -7.56
CA THR A 395 -0.64 23.62 -7.07
C THR A 395 -0.65 23.98 -5.57
N PRO A 396 -1.67 24.67 -5.02
CA PRO A 396 -1.68 24.98 -3.59
C PRO A 396 -1.75 23.71 -2.70
N ALA A 397 -2.45 22.67 -3.19
CA ALA A 397 -2.50 21.38 -2.50
C ALA A 397 -1.13 20.70 -2.46
N LEU A 398 -0.36 20.78 -3.56
CA LEU A 398 1.02 20.25 -3.60
C LEU A 398 1.91 20.96 -2.57
N TYR A 399 1.82 22.28 -2.43
CA TYR A 399 2.59 23.02 -1.42
C TYR A 399 2.18 22.68 0.01
N THR A 400 0.92 22.36 0.24
CA THR A 400 0.50 21.83 1.56
C THR A 400 1.18 20.48 1.85
N ILE A 401 1.29 19.60 0.85
CA ILE A 401 1.99 18.32 1.00
C ILE A 401 3.51 18.54 1.18
N VAL A 402 4.11 19.55 0.54
CA VAL A 402 5.51 19.96 0.79
C VAL A 402 5.74 20.28 2.25
N ALA A 403 4.84 21.08 2.87
CA ALA A 403 4.94 21.40 4.30
C ALA A 403 4.82 20.14 5.19
N VAL A 404 3.92 19.22 4.84
CA VAL A 404 3.77 17.93 5.53
C VAL A 404 5.06 17.09 5.42
N CYS A 405 5.66 17.00 4.25
CA CYS A 405 6.91 16.26 4.04
C CYS A 405 8.07 16.86 4.82
N LEU A 406 8.16 18.20 4.85
CA LEU A 406 9.19 18.93 5.62
C LEU A 406 9.03 18.67 7.12
N LEU A 407 7.81 18.77 7.64
CA LEU A 407 7.51 18.47 9.04
C LEU A 407 7.88 17.02 9.37
N CYS A 408 7.52 16.07 8.49
CA CYS A 408 7.82 14.65 8.66
C CYS A 408 9.35 14.40 8.72
N ALA A 409 10.12 15.01 7.82
CA ALA A 409 11.58 14.90 7.80
C ALA A 409 12.22 15.54 9.05
N ALA A 410 11.72 16.70 9.47
CA ALA A 410 12.19 17.40 10.68
C ALA A 410 11.94 16.56 11.94
N LEU A 411 10.74 16.01 12.11
CA LEU A 411 10.41 15.11 13.22
C LEU A 411 11.29 13.86 13.22
N ALA A 412 11.58 13.30 12.08
CA ALA A 412 12.48 12.15 11.98
C ALA A 412 13.91 12.49 12.42
N ILE A 413 14.41 13.69 12.13
CA ILE A 413 15.77 14.12 12.49
C ILE A 413 15.88 14.48 13.97
N TRP A 414 14.89 15.20 14.52
CA TRP A 414 15.03 15.82 15.84
C TRP A 414 14.33 15.06 16.96
N ALA A 415 13.22 14.39 16.66
CA ALA A 415 12.39 13.79 17.68
C ALA A 415 12.62 12.28 17.87
N PHE A 416 13.20 11.58 16.89
CA PHE A 416 13.54 10.17 17.07
C PHE A 416 14.87 10.02 17.83
N PRO A 417 14.88 9.33 18.98
CA PRO A 417 16.12 9.04 19.72
C PRO A 417 17.10 8.23 18.86
N SER A 418 18.30 8.75 18.65
CA SER A 418 19.32 8.12 17.80
C SER A 418 19.72 6.72 18.27
N HIS A 419 19.76 6.49 19.58
CA HIS A 419 20.13 5.21 20.19
C HIS A 419 19.08 4.09 19.99
N LEU A 420 17.81 4.44 19.73
CA LEU A 420 16.75 3.45 19.47
C LEU A 420 16.70 2.98 18.01
N ILE A 421 17.40 3.66 17.10
CA ILE A 421 17.25 3.47 15.67
C ILE A 421 18.59 3.17 14.96
N ALA A 422 19.72 3.41 15.62
CA ALA A 422 21.03 2.96 15.14
C ALA A 422 21.11 1.42 15.17
N ASN A 423 21.72 0.83 14.15
CA ASN A 423 22.10 -0.59 14.26
C ASN A 423 23.20 -0.69 15.30
N ASP A 424 23.06 -1.61 16.27
CA ASP A 424 24.19 -2.10 17.01
C ASP A 424 25.17 -2.72 15.99
N ILE A 425 26.30 -2.04 15.79
CA ILE A 425 27.40 -2.48 14.93
C ILE A 425 28.16 -3.60 15.66
#